data_db9e10915601a2b195c13aa8c7ecf7d3
#
_entry.id   db9e10915601a2b195c13aa8c7ecf7d3
#
_cell.length_a   1.000
_cell.length_b   1.000
_cell.length_c   1.000
_cell.angle_alpha   90.00
_cell.angle_beta   90.00
_cell.angle_gamma   90.00
#
_symmetry.space_group_name_H-M   'P 1'
#
loop_
_entity.id
_entity.type
_entity.pdbx_description
1 polymer ?
#
loop_
_entity_poly.entity_id
_entity_poly.type
_entity_poly.pdbx_seq_one_letter_code
_entity_poly.pdbx_strand_id
1 'polypeptide(L)'
;GLEFPAAETEIEDSQKVRIRYYSGKSFEMLASEGRLGESGTFTTWKEVIGATRSTDMDVIQTDFFSYIHDIAVPVGFRIQYNSWYDFMLNINENNILNSFREVERGLTQNGVRPIDSYVMDDGWNAYGPWQEENKAKFWSFNSKFPNELFTPSDLSHRLSSDCGLWLGPRGGYNYFIKFARFLEENGNGKLNRNSSDICTNHKVYCEKLKTFFLDCQQRFDVNYWKLDGFSARPPQPDPQGNYISGGYQGMYYVTEHWERWIDIFQAMRNQRGEKRNDLWINLTCYVNPSPWFLQWGNSVWMQNSQDIGRLNVKRLSQLDQLLSYRDDRYFDFVKTRAFQFPLAHLYNHDPIYGNTANLAGK
;
A
#
# COMPACT_ATOMS: atom_id res chain seq x y z
N GLY A 1 8.97 -8.77 14.94
CA GLY A 1 9.79 -8.78 13.74
C GLY A 1 9.70 -7.45 13.03
N LEU A 2 10.83 -6.95 12.61
CA LEU A 2 10.87 -5.78 11.76
C LEU A 2 10.73 -6.23 10.31
N GLU A 3 9.91 -5.53 9.55
CA GLU A 3 9.75 -5.76 8.11
C GLU A 3 11.08 -5.54 7.37
N PHE A 4 11.87 -4.63 7.92
CA PHE A 4 13.18 -4.33 7.43
C PHE A 4 14.19 -4.64 8.52
N PRO A 5 15.24 -5.38 8.22
CA PRO A 5 16.29 -5.69 9.18
C PRO A 5 17.17 -4.47 9.43
N ALA A 6 16.55 -3.34 9.81
CA ALA A 6 17.26 -2.19 10.33
C ALA A 6 17.79 -2.43 11.74
N ALA A 7 17.28 -3.45 12.42
CA ALA A 7 17.77 -3.88 13.68
C ALA A 7 17.83 -5.41 13.80
N GLU A 8 18.82 -5.90 14.51
CA GLU A 8 18.95 -7.30 14.94
C GLU A 8 18.81 -7.39 16.44
N THR A 9 18.11 -8.40 16.91
CA THR A 9 18.03 -8.71 18.34
C THR A 9 18.64 -10.08 18.59
N GLU A 10 19.62 -10.14 19.48
CA GLU A 10 20.31 -11.34 19.88
C GLU A 10 20.17 -11.54 21.39
N ILE A 11 19.74 -12.70 21.82
CA ILE A 11 19.72 -13.08 23.23
C ILE A 11 21.09 -13.71 23.54
N GLU A 12 21.95 -13.01 24.25
CA GLU A 12 23.28 -13.49 24.60
C GLU A 12 23.23 -14.49 25.75
N ASP A 13 22.34 -14.21 26.72
CA ASP A 13 22.07 -15.09 27.88
C ASP A 13 20.69 -14.76 28.48
N SER A 14 20.32 -15.41 29.57
CA SER A 14 19.01 -15.21 30.22
C SER A 14 18.77 -13.79 30.78
N GLN A 15 19.80 -12.95 30.81
CA GLN A 15 19.74 -11.60 31.40
C GLN A 15 20.14 -10.49 30.40
N LYS A 16 20.63 -10.86 29.21
CA LYS A 16 21.21 -9.89 28.29
C LYS A 16 20.69 -10.04 26.89
N VAL A 17 20.12 -8.96 26.40
CA VAL A 17 19.68 -8.82 25.02
C VAL A 17 20.55 -7.77 24.35
N ARG A 18 21.11 -8.12 23.18
CA ARG A 18 21.84 -7.19 22.34
C ARG A 18 20.94 -6.76 21.18
N ILE A 19 20.82 -5.45 21.00
CA ILE A 19 20.13 -4.86 19.85
C ILE A 19 21.18 -4.16 18.99
N ARG A 20 21.24 -4.49 17.70
CA ARG A 20 22.09 -3.82 16.71
C ARG A 20 21.20 -3.08 15.73
N TYR A 21 21.44 -1.80 15.56
CA TYR A 21 20.78 -0.98 14.56
C TYR A 21 21.70 -0.75 13.37
N TYR A 22 21.14 -0.84 12.18
CA TYR A 22 21.84 -0.59 10.92
C TYR A 22 21.18 0.58 10.21
N SER A 23 21.88 1.71 10.07
CA SER A 23 21.36 2.87 9.33
C SER A 23 21.23 2.60 7.83
N GLY A 24 21.96 1.60 7.33
CA GLY A 24 22.07 1.35 5.89
C GLY A 24 22.91 2.38 5.13
N LYS A 25 23.54 3.32 5.84
CA LYS A 25 24.34 4.42 5.30
C LYS A 25 25.74 4.43 5.91
N SER A 26 26.75 4.76 5.13
CA SER A 26 28.08 4.99 5.67
C SER A 26 28.13 6.31 6.46
N PHE A 27 29.18 6.46 7.28
CA PHE A 27 29.40 7.69 8.05
C PHE A 27 29.56 8.91 7.10
N GLU A 28 30.30 8.74 6.03
CA GLU A 28 30.53 9.79 5.01
C GLU A 28 29.23 10.21 4.34
N MET A 29 28.34 9.26 4.06
CA MET A 29 27.04 9.54 3.46
C MET A 29 26.17 10.32 4.45
N LEU A 30 26.12 9.91 5.73
CA LEU A 30 25.38 10.62 6.77
C LEU A 30 25.92 12.04 6.95
N ALA A 31 27.24 12.23 6.90
CA ALA A 31 27.87 13.55 6.97
C ALA A 31 27.49 14.41 5.77
N SER A 32 27.56 13.86 4.56
CA SER A 32 27.24 14.60 3.32
C SER A 32 25.76 15.02 3.22
N GLU A 33 24.89 14.26 3.88
CA GLU A 33 23.45 14.57 3.97
C GLU A 33 23.11 15.51 5.15
N GLY A 34 24.10 15.95 5.93
CA GLY A 34 23.88 16.78 7.12
C GLY A 34 23.13 16.04 8.23
N ARG A 35 23.20 14.73 8.28
CA ARG A 35 22.50 13.89 9.26
C ARG A 35 23.33 13.58 10.51
N LEU A 36 24.56 14.01 10.56
CA LEU A 36 25.39 13.93 11.77
C LEU A 36 25.22 15.19 12.58
N GLY A 37 24.98 15.03 13.88
CA GLY A 37 25.01 16.13 14.82
C GLY A 37 26.42 16.70 15.01
N GLU A 38 26.54 17.84 15.72
CA GLU A 38 27.80 18.56 15.97
C GLU A 38 28.92 17.68 16.57
N SER A 39 28.54 16.66 17.33
CA SER A 39 29.48 15.71 17.94
C SER A 39 29.76 14.46 17.07
N GLY A 40 29.33 14.44 15.81
CA GLY A 40 29.40 13.26 14.97
C GLY A 40 28.40 12.17 15.35
N THR A 41 27.36 12.52 16.09
CA THR A 41 26.30 11.59 16.49
C THR A 41 25.25 11.42 15.41
N PHE A 42 24.69 10.21 15.29
CA PHE A 42 23.58 9.89 14.43
C PHE A 42 22.36 9.49 15.26
N THR A 43 21.21 10.08 14.96
CA THR A 43 19.94 9.70 15.59
C THR A 43 19.28 8.62 14.75
N THR A 44 19.10 7.43 15.33
CA THR A 44 18.38 6.30 14.69
C THR A 44 16.87 6.56 14.63
N TRP A 45 16.15 5.72 13.91
CA TRP A 45 14.72 5.63 14.11
C TRP A 45 14.43 5.20 15.55
N LYS A 46 13.23 5.61 16.03
CA LYS A 46 12.80 5.23 17.38
C LYS A 46 12.64 3.72 17.48
N GLU A 47 13.33 3.14 18.46
CA GLU A 47 13.14 1.76 18.85
C GLU A 47 12.40 1.69 20.19
N VAL A 48 11.50 0.72 20.31
CA VAL A 48 10.71 0.51 21.52
C VAL A 48 10.96 -0.89 22.04
N ILE A 49 11.37 -0.96 23.30
CA ILE A 49 11.55 -2.21 24.03
C ILE A 49 10.43 -2.30 25.06
N GLY A 50 9.65 -3.35 24.99
CA GLY A 50 8.59 -3.65 25.94
C GLY A 50 8.89 -4.91 26.74
N ALA A 51 8.24 -5.02 27.89
CA ALA A 51 8.23 -6.23 28.70
C ALA A 51 6.79 -6.53 29.15
N THR A 52 6.45 -7.79 29.21
CA THR A 52 5.16 -8.26 29.72
C THR A 52 5.33 -8.87 31.12
N ARG A 53 4.25 -8.93 31.86
CA ARG A 53 4.23 -9.48 33.23
C ARG A 53 4.11 -11.00 33.30
N SER A 54 4.01 -11.66 32.14
CA SER A 54 3.81 -13.10 32.04
C SER A 54 4.64 -13.69 30.91
N THR A 55 4.96 -14.97 31.03
CA THR A 55 5.52 -15.78 29.95
C THR A 55 4.44 -16.49 29.14
N ASP A 56 3.17 -16.29 29.49
CA ASP A 56 2.03 -16.79 28.73
C ASP A 56 1.93 -16.05 27.40
N MET A 57 1.84 -16.82 26.30
CA MET A 57 1.85 -16.26 24.94
C MET A 57 0.63 -15.41 24.65
N ASP A 58 -0.53 -15.73 25.23
CA ASP A 58 -1.75 -14.95 25.05
C ASP A 58 -1.64 -13.57 25.72
N VAL A 59 -0.98 -13.52 26.88
CA VAL A 59 -0.70 -12.26 27.58
C VAL A 59 0.32 -11.44 26.79
N ILE A 60 1.40 -12.07 26.33
CA ILE A 60 2.43 -11.38 25.50
C ILE A 60 1.80 -10.79 24.24
N GLN A 61 0.94 -11.56 23.56
CA GLN A 61 0.27 -11.10 22.36
C GLN A 61 -0.72 -9.95 22.65
N THR A 62 -1.45 -10.03 23.73
CA THR A 62 -2.40 -9.00 24.16
C THR A 62 -1.66 -7.68 24.45
N ASP A 63 -0.57 -7.74 25.23
CA ASP A 63 0.25 -6.57 25.56
C ASP A 63 0.89 -5.97 24.28
N PHE A 64 1.35 -6.82 23.36
CA PHE A 64 1.90 -6.37 22.09
C PHE A 64 0.82 -5.69 21.20
N PHE A 65 -0.37 -6.24 21.12
CA PHE A 65 -1.46 -5.64 20.34
C PHE A 65 -1.98 -4.34 20.98
N SER A 66 -1.95 -4.24 22.31
CA SER A 66 -2.25 -2.98 22.98
C SER A 66 -1.24 -1.90 22.57
N TYR A 67 0.04 -2.21 22.57
CA TYR A 67 1.07 -1.30 22.08
C TYR A 67 0.87 -0.92 20.60
N ILE A 68 0.54 -1.89 19.73
CA ILE A 68 0.26 -1.60 18.32
C ILE A 68 -0.95 -0.69 18.19
N HIS A 69 -2.01 -0.92 18.96
CA HIS A 69 -3.19 -0.06 18.97
C HIS A 69 -2.85 1.39 19.33
N ASP A 70 -1.96 1.59 20.30
CA ASP A 70 -1.56 2.93 20.75
C ASP A 70 -0.77 3.73 19.71
N ILE A 71 -0.03 3.04 18.83
CA ILE A 71 0.79 3.69 17.79
C ILE A 71 0.16 3.69 16.40
N ALA A 72 -0.85 2.86 16.17
CA ALA A 72 -1.49 2.72 14.87
C ALA A 72 -2.41 3.90 14.56
N VAL A 73 -2.55 4.21 13.28
CA VAL A 73 -3.62 5.09 12.84
C VAL A 73 -4.97 4.44 13.06
N PRO A 74 -6.05 5.20 13.28
CA PRO A 74 -7.37 4.66 13.55
C PRO A 74 -7.82 3.67 12.50
N VAL A 75 -8.47 2.61 12.95
CA VAL A 75 -9.04 1.56 12.11
C VAL A 75 -10.48 1.26 12.54
N GLY A 76 -11.28 0.79 11.59
CA GLY A 76 -12.62 0.29 11.81
C GLY A 76 -12.98 -0.72 10.73
N PHE A 77 -14.08 -1.46 10.94
CA PHE A 77 -14.61 -2.32 9.89
C PHE A 77 -15.07 -1.47 8.71
N ARG A 78 -14.53 -1.76 7.53
CA ARG A 78 -14.74 -0.99 6.31
C ARG A 78 -15.13 -1.88 5.15
N ILE A 79 -16.25 -1.57 4.52
CA ILE A 79 -16.71 -2.22 3.30
C ILE A 79 -16.46 -1.28 2.12
N GLN A 80 -15.88 -1.81 1.05
CA GLN A 80 -15.59 -1.02 -0.14
C GLN A 80 -15.96 -1.75 -1.42
N TYR A 81 -16.38 -1.00 -2.42
CA TYR A 81 -16.38 -1.42 -3.80
C TYR A 81 -15.00 -1.14 -4.43
N ASN A 82 -14.50 -2.09 -5.21
CA ASN A 82 -13.27 -1.90 -5.97
C ASN A 82 -13.49 -2.33 -7.43
N SER A 83 -13.24 -1.43 -8.36
CA SER A 83 -13.56 -1.64 -9.78
C SER A 83 -12.69 -2.67 -10.49
N TRP A 84 -11.57 -3.09 -9.88
CA TRP A 84 -10.68 -4.12 -10.45
C TRP A 84 -11.43 -5.41 -10.75
N TYR A 85 -12.26 -5.82 -9.83
CA TYR A 85 -13.00 -7.08 -9.93
C TYR A 85 -14.19 -7.04 -10.87
N ASP A 86 -14.56 -5.84 -11.31
CA ASP A 86 -15.67 -5.63 -12.26
C ASP A 86 -15.16 -5.39 -13.68
N PHE A 87 -14.15 -4.55 -13.84
CA PHE A 87 -13.72 -4.09 -15.17
C PHE A 87 -12.22 -4.27 -15.46
N MET A 88 -11.39 -4.59 -14.47
CA MET A 88 -9.93 -4.57 -14.61
C MET A 88 -9.46 -3.22 -15.19
N LEU A 89 -8.61 -3.23 -16.20
CA LEU A 89 -8.11 -2.01 -16.88
C LEU A 89 -9.15 -1.30 -17.76
N ASN A 90 -10.33 -1.87 -17.95
CA ASN A 90 -11.35 -1.34 -18.85
C ASN A 90 -12.31 -0.35 -18.19
N ILE A 91 -11.92 0.21 -17.05
CA ILE A 91 -12.69 1.28 -16.41
C ILE A 91 -12.75 2.52 -17.31
N ASN A 92 -13.88 3.22 -17.23
CA ASN A 92 -14.08 4.56 -17.76
C ASN A 92 -15.11 5.29 -16.88
N GLU A 93 -15.22 6.61 -17.04
CA GLU A 93 -16.12 7.42 -16.22
C GLU A 93 -17.54 6.87 -16.19
N ASN A 94 -18.11 6.50 -17.36
CA ASN A 94 -19.49 6.02 -17.43
C ASN A 94 -19.73 4.71 -16.69
N ASN A 95 -18.87 3.70 -16.89
CA ASN A 95 -19.07 2.42 -16.21
C ASN A 95 -18.82 2.52 -14.70
N ILE A 96 -17.89 3.34 -14.28
CA ILE A 96 -17.67 3.64 -12.86
C ILE A 96 -18.91 4.28 -12.23
N LEU A 97 -19.45 5.32 -12.83
CA LEU A 97 -20.66 5.99 -12.34
C LEU A 97 -21.87 5.06 -12.28
N ASN A 98 -22.00 4.18 -13.27
CA ASN A 98 -23.08 3.20 -13.28
C ASN A 98 -22.91 2.17 -12.16
N SER A 99 -21.71 1.62 -11.99
CA SER A 99 -21.45 0.65 -10.91
C SER A 99 -21.71 1.24 -9.52
N PHE A 100 -21.28 2.48 -9.28
CA PHE A 100 -21.52 3.12 -7.99
C PHE A 100 -23.01 3.24 -7.70
N ARG A 101 -23.81 3.68 -8.69
CA ARG A 101 -25.28 3.76 -8.54
C ARG A 101 -25.95 2.40 -8.37
N GLU A 102 -25.49 1.39 -9.10
CA GLU A 102 -26.08 0.04 -9.02
C GLU A 102 -25.77 -0.63 -7.69
N VAL A 103 -24.55 -0.49 -7.18
CA VAL A 103 -24.16 -0.98 -5.85
C VAL A 103 -25.01 -0.31 -4.78
N GLU A 104 -25.10 1.02 -4.78
CA GLU A 104 -25.92 1.77 -3.82
C GLU A 104 -27.39 1.38 -3.90
N ARG A 105 -27.95 1.29 -5.13
CA ARG A 105 -29.33 0.86 -5.33
C ARG A 105 -29.57 -0.53 -4.74
N GLY A 106 -28.66 -1.48 -5.01
CA GLY A 106 -28.77 -2.84 -4.49
C GLY A 106 -28.73 -2.90 -2.96
N LEU A 107 -27.86 -2.12 -2.33
CA LEU A 107 -27.79 -2.02 -0.88
C LEU A 107 -29.07 -1.40 -0.28
N THR A 108 -29.47 -0.24 -0.77
CA THR A 108 -30.64 0.49 -0.28
C THR A 108 -31.93 -0.30 -0.42
N GLN A 109 -32.15 -0.96 -1.58
CA GLN A 109 -33.32 -1.80 -1.80
C GLN A 109 -33.42 -2.99 -0.83
N ASN A 110 -32.30 -3.44 -0.29
CA ASN A 110 -32.24 -4.53 0.68
C ASN A 110 -32.08 -4.05 2.13
N GLY A 111 -32.24 -2.76 2.41
CA GLY A 111 -32.12 -2.20 3.75
C GLY A 111 -30.73 -2.25 4.33
N VAL A 112 -29.71 -2.32 3.48
CA VAL A 112 -28.29 -2.33 3.88
C VAL A 112 -27.76 -0.88 3.85
N ARG A 113 -26.91 -0.54 4.81
CA ARG A 113 -26.27 0.77 4.86
C ARG A 113 -25.38 1.03 3.63
N PRO A 114 -25.09 2.28 3.27
CA PRO A 114 -24.06 2.61 2.27
C PRO A 114 -22.72 1.96 2.60
N ILE A 115 -21.94 1.63 1.59
CA ILE A 115 -20.55 1.18 1.79
C ILE A 115 -19.67 2.36 2.18
N ASP A 116 -18.52 2.06 2.77
CA ASP A 116 -17.65 3.11 3.30
C ASP A 116 -16.81 3.79 2.20
N SER A 117 -16.52 3.11 1.09
CA SER A 117 -15.77 3.70 -0.03
C SER A 117 -16.02 3.06 -1.38
N TYR A 118 -15.96 3.89 -2.42
CA TYR A 118 -15.90 3.49 -3.81
C TYR A 118 -14.49 3.73 -4.36
N VAL A 119 -13.81 2.66 -4.77
CA VAL A 119 -12.41 2.71 -5.19
C VAL A 119 -12.28 2.47 -6.69
N MET A 120 -11.79 3.46 -7.41
CA MET A 120 -11.39 3.33 -8.81
C MET A 120 -9.99 2.71 -8.87
N ASP A 121 -9.90 1.52 -9.47
CA ASP A 121 -8.66 0.77 -9.59
C ASP A 121 -7.85 1.18 -10.84
N ASP A 122 -6.79 0.45 -11.20
CA ASP A 122 -5.94 0.72 -12.36
C ASP A 122 -6.75 0.84 -13.66
N GLY A 123 -6.28 1.67 -14.56
CA GLY A 123 -6.89 1.91 -15.87
C GLY A 123 -7.29 3.36 -16.13
N TRP A 124 -7.17 4.25 -15.14
CA TRP A 124 -7.46 5.68 -15.27
C TRP A 124 -6.29 6.50 -15.80
N ASN A 125 -5.05 6.02 -15.63
CA ASN A 125 -3.84 6.75 -15.97
C ASN A 125 -3.43 6.60 -17.44
N ALA A 126 -2.92 7.67 -18.03
CA ALA A 126 -2.23 7.67 -19.32
C ALA A 126 -0.74 7.35 -19.11
N TYR A 127 -0.36 6.09 -19.28
CA TYR A 127 1.00 5.60 -19.00
C TYR A 127 2.08 6.04 -20.02
N GLY A 128 1.66 6.64 -21.11
CA GLY A 128 2.62 7.16 -22.09
C GLY A 128 1.96 7.54 -23.41
N PRO A 129 2.74 8.19 -24.33
CA PRO A 129 2.21 8.67 -25.61
C PRO A 129 1.71 7.56 -26.54
N TRP A 130 2.08 6.31 -26.30
CA TRP A 130 1.52 5.16 -27.04
C TRP A 130 0.05 4.86 -26.71
N GLN A 131 -0.46 5.40 -25.60
CA GLN A 131 -1.89 5.33 -25.26
C GLN A 131 -2.62 6.61 -25.63
N GLU A 132 -1.99 7.77 -25.39
CA GLU A 132 -2.60 9.09 -25.51
C GLU A 132 -1.52 10.10 -25.97
N GLU A 133 -1.41 10.31 -27.27
CA GLU A 133 -0.28 10.98 -27.93
C GLU A 133 0.09 12.35 -27.35
N ASN A 134 -0.84 13.11 -26.81
CA ASN A 134 -0.58 14.47 -26.32
C ASN A 134 -0.98 14.70 -24.85
N LYS A 135 -1.41 13.68 -24.14
CA LYS A 135 -1.95 13.81 -22.78
C LYS A 135 -1.11 13.14 -21.71
N ALA A 136 -0.28 12.18 -22.08
CA ALA A 136 0.54 11.46 -21.13
C ALA A 136 1.55 12.39 -20.44
N LYS A 137 1.42 12.51 -19.14
CA LYS A 137 2.28 13.26 -18.22
C LYS A 137 2.64 12.38 -17.05
N PHE A 138 3.21 12.96 -16.03
CA PHE A 138 3.40 12.29 -14.77
C PHE A 138 2.03 12.02 -14.11
N TRP A 139 1.65 10.74 -13.99
CA TRP A 139 0.37 10.31 -13.39
C TRP A 139 -0.82 11.20 -13.81
N SER A 140 -1.17 11.17 -15.09
CA SER A 140 -2.25 11.97 -15.66
C SER A 140 -3.46 11.12 -16.06
N PHE A 141 -4.64 11.69 -15.99
CA PHE A 141 -5.85 11.01 -16.42
C PHE A 141 -5.88 10.83 -17.94
N ASN A 142 -6.35 9.66 -18.37
CA ASN A 142 -6.52 9.35 -19.79
C ASN A 142 -7.90 9.81 -20.31
N SER A 143 -8.14 9.65 -21.61
CA SER A 143 -9.39 10.10 -22.26
C SER A 143 -10.64 9.38 -21.79
N LYS A 144 -10.51 8.26 -21.11
CA LYS A 144 -11.64 7.55 -20.50
C LYS A 144 -12.23 8.29 -19.29
N PHE A 145 -11.50 9.25 -18.75
CA PHE A 145 -11.89 10.13 -17.64
C PHE A 145 -11.79 11.60 -18.07
N PRO A 146 -12.68 12.08 -18.95
CA PRO A 146 -12.60 13.42 -19.53
C PRO A 146 -12.76 14.54 -18.50
N ASN A 147 -13.43 14.26 -17.39
CA ASN A 147 -13.61 15.17 -16.25
C ASN A 147 -12.68 14.83 -15.08
N GLU A 148 -11.60 14.08 -15.34
CA GLU A 148 -10.71 13.57 -14.31
C GLU A 148 -11.52 12.81 -13.22
N LEU A 149 -11.42 13.19 -11.94
CA LEU A 149 -12.18 12.56 -10.86
C LEU A 149 -13.35 13.40 -10.33
N PHE A 150 -13.64 14.56 -10.91
CA PHE A 150 -14.71 15.44 -10.38
C PHE A 150 -16.04 14.71 -10.30
N THR A 151 -16.47 14.06 -11.37
CA THR A 151 -17.78 13.39 -11.41
C THR A 151 -17.83 12.13 -10.52
N PRO A 152 -16.86 11.20 -10.58
CA PRO A 152 -16.86 10.05 -9.67
C PRO A 152 -16.75 10.42 -8.19
N SER A 153 -15.95 11.42 -7.86
CA SER A 153 -15.80 11.89 -6.48
C SER A 153 -17.08 12.52 -5.94
N ASP A 154 -17.68 13.45 -6.71
CA ASP A 154 -18.95 14.06 -6.33
C ASP A 154 -20.05 13.00 -6.12
N LEU A 155 -20.10 11.97 -6.99
CA LEU A 155 -21.04 10.88 -6.79
C LEU A 155 -20.77 10.09 -5.52
N SER A 156 -19.53 9.69 -5.26
CA SER A 156 -19.17 8.94 -4.04
C SER A 156 -19.62 9.67 -2.79
N HIS A 157 -19.32 10.97 -2.69
CA HIS A 157 -19.69 11.78 -1.53
C HIS A 157 -21.20 11.99 -1.39
N ARG A 158 -21.93 12.12 -2.51
CA ARG A 158 -23.41 12.14 -2.47
C ARG A 158 -24.00 10.82 -2.01
N LEU A 159 -23.31 9.71 -2.21
CA LEU A 159 -23.69 8.39 -1.70
C LEU A 159 -23.23 8.17 -0.23
N SER A 160 -22.73 9.21 0.44
CA SER A 160 -22.20 9.15 1.80
C SER A 160 -21.02 8.18 1.97
N SER A 161 -20.20 8.07 0.92
CA SER A 161 -19.05 7.18 0.86
C SER A 161 -17.78 7.95 0.49
N ASP A 162 -16.63 7.41 0.87
CA ASP A 162 -15.34 7.97 0.50
C ASP A 162 -15.03 7.74 -0.99
N CYS A 163 -14.29 8.68 -1.58
CA CYS A 163 -13.74 8.55 -2.92
C CYS A 163 -12.35 7.93 -2.87
N GLY A 164 -12.20 6.75 -3.47
CA GLY A 164 -10.96 6.00 -3.49
C GLY A 164 -10.29 5.97 -4.85
N LEU A 165 -8.95 6.05 -4.84
CA LEU A 165 -8.14 5.91 -6.03
C LEU A 165 -7.02 4.88 -5.80
N TRP A 166 -6.85 4.02 -6.79
CA TRP A 166 -5.70 3.13 -6.88
C TRP A 166 -4.49 3.87 -7.47
N LEU A 167 -3.31 3.58 -6.95
CA LEU A 167 -2.04 3.96 -7.54
C LEU A 167 -1.00 2.88 -7.28
N GLY A 168 -0.34 2.45 -8.35
CA GLY A 168 0.79 1.53 -8.24
C GLY A 168 2.12 2.28 -8.17
N PRO A 169 2.80 2.35 -7.02
CA PRO A 169 4.10 3.04 -6.93
C PRO A 169 5.11 2.61 -7.97
N ARG A 170 5.05 1.37 -8.43
CA ARG A 170 5.90 0.80 -9.47
C ARG A 170 5.44 1.10 -10.90
N GLY A 171 4.27 1.67 -11.08
CA GLY A 171 3.57 1.85 -12.35
C GLY A 171 2.32 0.98 -12.45
N GLY A 172 1.59 1.08 -13.55
CA GLY A 172 0.38 0.30 -13.81
C GLY A 172 0.66 -1.10 -14.30
N TYR A 173 -0.25 -2.01 -14.03
CA TYR A 173 -0.18 -3.37 -14.55
C TYR A 173 -0.03 -3.39 -16.08
N ASN A 174 0.83 -4.25 -16.59
CA ASN A 174 1.23 -4.36 -18.00
C ASN A 174 2.09 -3.18 -18.54
N TYR A 175 2.32 -2.13 -17.78
CA TYR A 175 3.02 -0.93 -18.28
C TYR A 175 4.28 -0.57 -17.48
N PHE A 176 4.66 -1.32 -16.49
CA PHE A 176 5.76 -0.99 -15.56
C PHE A 176 7.01 -0.45 -16.26
N ILE A 177 7.60 -1.25 -17.14
CA ILE A 177 8.86 -0.88 -17.79
C ILE A 177 8.67 0.27 -18.79
N LYS A 178 7.58 0.30 -19.55
CA LYS A 178 7.32 1.36 -20.52
C LYS A 178 7.09 2.69 -19.82
N PHE A 179 6.29 2.69 -18.75
CA PHE A 179 6.01 3.88 -17.97
C PHE A 179 7.25 4.39 -17.26
N ALA A 180 8.06 3.50 -16.67
CA ALA A 180 9.32 3.88 -16.04
C ALA A 180 10.30 4.52 -17.03
N ARG A 181 10.42 3.99 -18.25
CA ARG A 181 11.21 4.61 -19.32
C ARG A 181 10.68 5.99 -19.70
N PHE A 182 9.39 6.11 -19.90
CA PHE A 182 8.75 7.40 -20.20
C PHE A 182 9.02 8.44 -19.11
N LEU A 183 8.95 8.05 -17.84
CA LEU A 183 9.26 8.94 -16.72
C LEU A 183 10.75 9.31 -16.68
N GLU A 184 11.65 8.37 -16.95
CA GLU A 184 13.11 8.62 -17.01
C GLU A 184 13.46 9.58 -18.15
N GLU A 185 12.92 9.37 -19.34
CA GLU A 185 13.13 10.21 -20.53
C GLU A 185 12.63 11.66 -20.32
N ASN A 186 11.62 11.84 -19.50
CA ASN A 186 11.04 13.15 -19.19
C ASN A 186 11.53 13.75 -17.86
N GLY A 187 12.56 13.19 -17.25
CA GLY A 187 13.13 13.69 -15.99
C GLY A 187 12.20 13.59 -14.78
N ASN A 188 11.21 12.70 -14.82
CA ASN A 188 10.18 12.54 -13.80
C ASN A 188 10.41 11.34 -12.87
N GLY A 189 11.46 10.59 -13.08
CA GLY A 189 11.76 9.38 -12.34
C GLY A 189 12.99 8.67 -12.90
N LYS A 190 13.17 7.42 -12.52
CA LYS A 190 14.26 6.57 -13.00
C LYS A 190 13.75 5.14 -13.18
N LEU A 191 14.17 4.49 -14.24
CA LEU A 191 13.95 3.06 -14.46
C LEU A 191 14.83 2.25 -13.48
N ASN A 192 14.22 1.43 -12.68
CA ASN A 192 14.89 0.38 -11.92
C ASN A 192 15.14 -0.81 -12.86
N ARG A 193 16.36 -0.96 -13.37
CA ARG A 193 16.72 -2.02 -14.33
C ARG A 193 16.75 -3.41 -13.70
N ASN A 194 16.83 -3.50 -12.39
CA ASN A 194 16.84 -4.76 -11.65
C ASN A 194 15.45 -5.39 -11.54
N SER A 195 14.43 -4.56 -11.38
CA SER A 195 13.02 -4.98 -11.26
C SER A 195 12.17 -4.64 -12.49
N SER A 196 12.74 -3.93 -13.48
CA SER A 196 12.05 -3.52 -14.71
C SER A 196 10.80 -2.67 -14.45
N ASP A 197 10.90 -1.77 -13.48
CA ASP A 197 9.83 -0.86 -13.07
C ASP A 197 10.38 0.50 -12.63
N ILE A 198 9.55 1.33 -12.00
CA ILE A 198 9.96 2.62 -11.48
C ILE A 198 10.83 2.44 -10.23
N CYS A 199 11.91 3.20 -10.15
CA CYS A 199 12.72 3.32 -8.93
C CYS A 199 11.94 4.11 -7.87
N THR A 200 11.24 3.42 -7.00
CA THR A 200 10.28 3.98 -6.05
C THR A 200 10.92 4.79 -4.91
N ASN A 201 12.25 4.80 -4.80
CA ASN A 201 12.99 5.69 -3.89
C ASN A 201 13.60 6.90 -4.61
N HIS A 202 13.43 7.04 -5.92
CA HIS A 202 14.04 8.16 -6.66
C HIS A 202 13.46 9.51 -6.19
N LYS A 203 14.34 10.42 -5.75
CA LYS A 203 13.95 11.69 -5.12
C LYS A 203 12.91 12.47 -5.93
N VAL A 204 13.21 12.72 -7.20
CA VAL A 204 12.29 13.50 -8.06
C VAL A 204 10.95 12.79 -8.24
N TYR A 205 10.95 11.45 -8.38
CA TYR A 205 9.71 10.68 -8.47
C TYR A 205 8.87 10.84 -7.21
N CYS A 206 9.47 10.65 -6.04
CA CYS A 206 8.76 10.75 -4.75
C CYS A 206 8.23 12.17 -4.50
N GLU A 207 8.99 13.21 -4.81
CA GLU A 207 8.55 14.61 -4.67
C GLU A 207 7.35 14.93 -5.57
N LYS A 208 7.40 14.50 -6.83
CA LYS A 208 6.28 14.67 -7.77
C LYS A 208 5.07 13.83 -7.38
N LEU A 209 5.30 12.61 -6.90
CA LEU A 209 4.22 11.74 -6.45
C LEU A 209 3.54 12.31 -5.20
N LYS A 210 4.30 12.86 -4.26
CA LYS A 210 3.75 13.59 -3.11
C LYS A 210 2.84 14.74 -3.59
N THR A 211 3.31 15.55 -4.52
CA THR A 211 2.51 16.63 -5.11
C THR A 211 1.22 16.11 -5.74
N PHE A 212 1.30 15.01 -6.49
CA PHE A 212 0.13 14.39 -7.11
C PHE A 212 -0.91 13.91 -6.07
N PHE A 213 -0.47 13.23 -5.01
CA PHE A 213 -1.37 12.82 -3.94
C PHE A 213 -2.10 14.00 -3.30
N LEU A 214 -1.34 15.05 -2.95
CA LEU A 214 -1.90 16.24 -2.32
C LEU A 214 -2.86 16.99 -3.25
N ASP A 215 -2.54 17.07 -4.55
CA ASP A 215 -3.43 17.66 -5.55
C ASP A 215 -4.74 16.89 -5.69
N CYS A 216 -4.69 15.57 -5.77
CA CYS A 216 -5.88 14.73 -5.83
C CYS A 216 -6.75 14.86 -4.57
N GLN A 217 -6.14 14.89 -3.39
CA GLN A 217 -6.85 15.12 -2.13
C GLN A 217 -7.52 16.50 -2.08
N GLN A 218 -6.85 17.51 -2.62
CA GLN A 218 -7.37 18.87 -2.60
C GLN A 218 -8.43 19.13 -3.67
N ARG A 219 -8.19 18.69 -4.91
CA ARG A 219 -9.06 18.97 -6.06
C ARG A 219 -10.28 18.08 -6.11
N PHE A 220 -10.10 16.81 -5.81
CA PHE A 220 -11.12 15.78 -5.99
C PHE A 220 -11.61 15.19 -4.68
N ASP A 221 -11.13 15.70 -3.56
CA ASP A 221 -11.46 15.18 -2.22
C ASP A 221 -11.24 13.66 -2.07
N VAL A 222 -10.20 13.14 -2.74
CA VAL A 222 -9.80 11.73 -2.58
C VAL A 222 -9.37 11.50 -1.15
N ASN A 223 -10.05 10.58 -0.47
CA ASN A 223 -9.80 10.27 0.94
C ASN A 223 -9.59 8.77 1.22
N TYR A 224 -9.51 7.96 0.16
CA TYR A 224 -9.08 6.57 0.23
C TYR A 224 -8.00 6.32 -0.83
N TRP A 225 -6.87 5.76 -0.44
CA TRP A 225 -5.80 5.36 -1.35
C TRP A 225 -5.52 3.87 -1.28
N LYS A 226 -5.63 3.18 -2.42
CA LYS A 226 -5.12 1.83 -2.60
C LYS A 226 -3.75 1.92 -3.25
N LEU A 227 -2.68 1.74 -2.46
CA LEU A 227 -1.29 1.78 -2.93
C LEU A 227 -0.82 0.36 -3.21
N ASP A 228 -0.65 0.05 -4.49
CA ASP A 228 -0.45 -1.31 -4.96
C ASP A 228 0.92 -1.49 -5.61
N GLY A 229 1.78 -2.26 -4.95
CA GLY A 229 3.06 -2.63 -5.49
C GLY A 229 4.20 -1.66 -5.20
N PHE A 230 4.82 -1.83 -4.05
CA PHE A 230 6.09 -1.20 -3.73
C PHE A 230 7.26 -2.05 -4.24
N SER A 231 8.29 -1.41 -4.81
CA SER A 231 9.53 -2.09 -5.16
C SER A 231 10.51 -2.02 -4.00
N ALA A 232 10.73 -3.15 -3.34
CA ALA A 232 11.74 -3.28 -2.30
C ALA A 232 13.10 -3.74 -2.83
N ARG A 233 13.25 -3.91 -4.16
CA ARG A 233 14.52 -4.31 -4.77
C ARG A 233 15.34 -3.07 -5.09
N PRO A 234 16.59 -2.97 -4.59
CA PRO A 234 17.47 -1.89 -5.00
C PRO A 234 17.70 -1.94 -6.50
N PRO A 235 17.90 -0.78 -7.17
CA PRO A 235 18.41 -0.76 -8.53
C PRO A 235 19.75 -1.49 -8.58
N GLN A 236 20.19 -1.88 -9.77
CA GLN A 236 21.53 -2.49 -9.94
C GLN A 236 22.59 -1.64 -9.22
N PRO A 237 23.61 -2.27 -8.63
CA PRO A 237 24.61 -1.53 -7.90
C PRO A 237 25.07 -0.34 -8.73
N ASP A 238 24.90 0.84 -8.17
CA ASP A 238 25.60 2.02 -8.65
C ASP A 238 27.08 1.64 -8.75
N PRO A 239 27.79 1.98 -9.85
CA PRO A 239 29.24 1.78 -9.95
C PRO A 239 30.02 2.33 -8.75
N GLN A 240 29.43 3.26 -7.99
CA GLN A 240 29.96 3.79 -6.75
C GLN A 240 29.62 2.95 -5.51
N GLY A 241 28.93 1.84 -5.63
CA GLY A 241 28.64 0.93 -4.54
C GLY A 241 27.56 1.38 -3.55
N ASN A 242 26.77 2.38 -3.90
CA ASN A 242 25.73 2.94 -3.04
C ASN A 242 24.54 2.00 -2.81
N TYR A 243 24.32 1.04 -3.69
CA TYR A 243 23.23 0.07 -3.58
C TYR A 243 23.81 -1.34 -3.73
N ILE A 244 23.99 -2.00 -2.60
CA ILE A 244 24.43 -3.39 -2.59
C ILE A 244 23.24 -4.27 -2.23
N SER A 245 23.01 -5.30 -3.01
CA SER A 245 21.90 -6.22 -2.79
C SER A 245 22.16 -7.16 -1.62
N GLY A 246 21.23 -7.18 -0.67
CA GLY A 246 21.19 -8.15 0.41
C GLY A 246 22.02 -7.79 1.64
N GLY A 247 21.67 -8.39 2.76
CA GLY A 247 22.32 -8.18 4.05
C GLY A 247 22.36 -6.72 4.48
N TYR A 248 23.34 -6.38 5.27
CA TYR A 248 23.47 -5.02 5.84
C TYR A 248 23.66 -3.94 4.78
N GLN A 249 24.18 -4.27 3.63
CA GLN A 249 24.50 -3.33 2.58
C GLN A 249 23.25 -2.93 1.77
N GLY A 250 22.24 -3.79 1.70
CA GLY A 250 20.95 -3.45 1.08
C GLY A 250 20.10 -2.50 1.92
N MET A 251 20.43 -2.31 3.18
CA MET A 251 19.67 -1.47 4.11
C MET A 251 19.68 0.00 3.74
N TYR A 252 20.73 0.48 3.08
CA TYR A 252 20.76 1.87 2.61
C TYR A 252 19.58 2.19 1.71
N TYR A 253 19.35 1.38 0.69
CA TYR A 253 18.22 1.55 -0.23
C TYR A 253 16.88 1.45 0.50
N VAL A 254 16.73 0.46 1.36
CA VAL A 254 15.49 0.23 2.11
C VAL A 254 15.19 1.38 3.06
N THR A 255 16.21 1.85 3.79
CA THR A 255 16.08 3.00 4.69
C THR A 255 15.64 4.25 3.94
N GLU A 256 16.34 4.60 2.87
CA GLU A 256 16.00 5.78 2.05
C GLU A 256 14.62 5.67 1.41
N HIS A 257 14.25 4.49 0.91
CA HIS A 257 12.94 4.22 0.33
C HIS A 257 11.83 4.53 1.34
N TRP A 258 11.91 3.97 2.55
CA TRP A 258 10.85 4.16 3.53
C TRP A 258 10.87 5.55 4.17
N GLU A 259 12.01 6.20 4.35
CA GLU A 259 12.05 7.59 4.79
C GLU A 259 11.29 8.51 3.83
N ARG A 260 11.44 8.31 2.51
CA ARG A 260 10.69 9.09 1.50
C ARG A 260 9.20 8.77 1.51
N TRP A 261 8.83 7.50 1.64
CA TRP A 261 7.42 7.10 1.69
C TRP A 261 6.74 7.52 2.99
N ILE A 262 7.43 7.50 4.12
CA ILE A 262 6.93 8.05 5.39
C ILE A 262 6.65 9.55 5.23
N ASP A 263 7.54 10.31 4.61
CA ASP A 263 7.33 11.73 4.33
C ASP A 263 6.07 11.96 3.46
N ILE A 264 5.88 11.13 2.44
CA ILE A 264 4.66 11.16 1.62
C ILE A 264 3.42 10.88 2.47
N PHE A 265 3.40 9.79 3.24
CA PHE A 265 2.24 9.43 4.06
C PHE A 265 1.91 10.50 5.11
N GLN A 266 2.93 11.07 5.75
CA GLN A 266 2.75 12.15 6.70
C GLN A 266 2.18 13.41 6.03
N ALA A 267 2.68 13.77 4.85
CA ALA A 267 2.15 14.90 4.10
C ALA A 267 0.68 14.72 3.70
N MET A 268 0.31 13.51 3.24
CA MET A 268 -1.08 13.16 2.91
C MET A 268 -1.99 13.28 4.14
N ARG A 269 -1.56 12.76 5.30
CA ARG A 269 -2.32 12.85 6.55
C ARG A 269 -2.42 14.28 7.07
N ASN A 270 -1.33 15.03 7.06
CA ASN A 270 -1.31 16.42 7.51
C ASN A 270 -2.25 17.30 6.68
N GLN A 271 -2.33 17.07 5.38
CA GLN A 271 -3.25 17.82 4.52
C GLN A 271 -4.73 17.55 4.85
N ARG A 272 -5.09 16.30 5.16
CA ARG A 272 -6.46 15.95 5.60
C ARG A 272 -6.76 16.46 7.01
N GLY A 273 -5.72 16.71 7.81
CA GLY A 273 -5.75 17.37 9.11
C GLY A 273 -6.49 16.60 10.20
N GLU A 274 -6.26 17.00 11.45
CA GLU A 274 -6.89 16.39 12.62
C GLU A 274 -8.43 16.53 12.62
N LYS A 275 -8.96 17.56 11.97
CA LYS A 275 -10.41 17.82 11.95
C LYS A 275 -11.20 16.89 11.05
N ARG A 276 -10.60 16.37 9.99
CA ARG A 276 -11.28 15.43 9.10
C ARG A 276 -10.99 13.99 9.49
N ASN A 277 -9.75 13.67 9.80
CA ASN A 277 -9.22 12.32 10.12
C ASN A 277 -9.86 11.18 9.31
N ASP A 278 -10.21 11.50 8.07
CA ASP A 278 -11.01 10.67 7.17
C ASP A 278 -10.15 9.97 6.10
N LEU A 279 -8.82 10.15 6.16
CA LEU A 279 -7.92 9.53 5.21
C LEU A 279 -7.70 8.05 5.52
N TRP A 280 -7.99 7.20 4.54
CA TRP A 280 -7.66 5.80 4.57
C TRP A 280 -6.53 5.48 3.58
N ILE A 281 -5.45 4.89 4.06
CA ILE A 281 -4.35 4.38 3.26
C ILE A 281 -4.31 2.86 3.38
N ASN A 282 -4.54 2.18 2.26
CA ASN A 282 -4.46 0.73 2.14
C ASN A 282 -3.20 0.35 1.37
N LEU A 283 -2.31 -0.40 1.99
CA LEU A 283 -1.07 -0.88 1.40
C LEU A 283 -1.29 -2.31 0.87
N THR A 284 -1.27 -2.45 -0.44
CA THR A 284 -1.45 -3.74 -1.09
C THR A 284 -0.20 -4.14 -1.88
N CYS A 285 -0.05 -5.42 -2.16
CA CYS A 285 1.01 -6.07 -2.93
C CYS A 285 2.47 -5.65 -2.61
N TYR A 286 3.31 -6.64 -2.46
CA TYR A 286 4.76 -6.51 -2.23
C TYR A 286 5.16 -5.76 -0.94
N VAL A 287 4.21 -5.64 -0.01
CA VAL A 287 4.44 -5.19 1.35
C VAL A 287 4.00 -6.33 2.27
N ASN A 288 4.93 -6.93 3.00
CA ASN A 288 4.54 -7.95 3.96
C ASN A 288 3.73 -7.32 5.10
N PRO A 289 2.70 -7.99 5.61
CA PRO A 289 1.93 -7.47 6.72
C PRO A 289 2.81 -7.34 7.98
N SER A 290 3.27 -6.12 8.24
CA SER A 290 4.03 -5.77 9.44
C SER A 290 3.29 -4.68 10.21
N PRO A 291 3.15 -4.81 11.53
CA PRO A 291 2.55 -3.78 12.36
C PRO A 291 3.25 -2.41 12.27
N TRP A 292 4.51 -2.40 11.84
CA TRP A 292 5.26 -1.16 11.62
C TRP A 292 4.57 -0.20 10.65
N PHE A 293 3.92 -0.73 9.60
CA PHE A 293 3.20 0.09 8.61
C PHE A 293 1.95 0.76 9.18
N LEU A 294 1.40 0.24 10.28
CA LEU A 294 0.16 0.74 10.87
C LEU A 294 0.29 2.13 11.49
N GLN A 295 1.50 2.63 11.66
CA GLN A 295 1.74 4.02 12.05
C GLN A 295 1.28 5.02 10.97
N TRP A 296 1.14 4.59 9.72
CA TRP A 296 0.76 5.45 8.58
C TRP A 296 -0.37 4.88 7.74
N GLY A 297 -0.41 3.56 7.54
CA GLY A 297 -1.43 2.84 6.77
C GLY A 297 -2.53 2.31 7.67
N ASN A 298 -3.79 2.42 7.21
CA ASN A 298 -4.93 1.89 7.95
C ASN A 298 -5.09 0.39 7.75
N SER A 299 -4.72 -0.11 6.59
CA SER A 299 -4.81 -1.53 6.28
C SER A 299 -3.67 -2.01 5.39
N VAL A 300 -3.39 -3.31 5.51
CA VAL A 300 -2.38 -4.00 4.72
C VAL A 300 -2.98 -5.30 4.17
N TRP A 301 -2.66 -5.64 2.93
CA TRP A 301 -3.16 -6.85 2.32
C TRP A 301 -2.48 -8.11 2.88
N MET A 302 -3.28 -9.15 3.06
CA MET A 302 -2.79 -10.47 3.43
C MET A 302 -2.11 -11.16 2.23
N GLN A 303 -0.80 -11.05 2.13
CA GLN A 303 0.01 -11.45 0.96
C GLN A 303 -0.03 -12.95 0.59
N ASN A 304 -0.60 -13.81 1.42
CA ASN A 304 -0.65 -15.26 1.18
C ASN A 304 -1.90 -15.72 0.43
N SER A 305 -2.71 -14.80 -0.08
CA SER A 305 -3.91 -15.13 -0.85
C SER A 305 -3.81 -14.60 -2.28
N GLN A 306 -4.50 -15.27 -3.20
CA GLN A 306 -4.69 -14.78 -4.56
C GLN A 306 -5.94 -13.89 -4.61
N ASP A 307 -6.02 -12.99 -5.58
CA ASP A 307 -7.24 -12.19 -5.82
C ASP A 307 -8.45 -13.12 -5.96
N ILE A 308 -8.26 -14.22 -6.69
CA ILE A 308 -9.28 -15.24 -6.89
C ILE A 308 -8.64 -16.60 -6.74
N GLY A 309 -8.65 -17.08 -5.51
CA GLY A 309 -8.29 -18.44 -5.20
C GLY A 309 -9.53 -19.33 -5.09
N ARG A 310 -9.39 -20.60 -5.45
CA ARG A 310 -10.43 -21.61 -5.27
C ARG A 310 -9.86 -22.90 -4.73
N LEU A 311 -10.65 -23.59 -3.93
CA LEU A 311 -10.40 -24.97 -3.66
C LEU A 311 -10.85 -25.80 -4.88
N ASN A 312 -10.05 -26.76 -5.30
CA ASN A 312 -10.43 -27.68 -6.38
C ASN A 312 -11.20 -28.87 -5.81
N VAL A 313 -12.41 -28.64 -5.31
CA VAL A 313 -13.27 -29.66 -4.71
C VAL A 313 -14.55 -29.79 -5.53
N LYS A 314 -14.63 -30.82 -6.35
CA LYS A 314 -15.74 -31.03 -7.31
C LYS A 314 -17.15 -31.00 -6.71
N ARG A 315 -17.31 -31.38 -5.44
CA ARG A 315 -18.62 -31.43 -4.75
C ARG A 315 -19.11 -30.08 -4.21
N LEU A 316 -18.26 -29.07 -4.21
CA LEU A 316 -18.61 -27.73 -3.73
C LEU A 316 -19.06 -26.85 -4.87
N SER A 317 -20.02 -25.96 -4.61
CA SER A 317 -20.34 -24.89 -5.54
C SER A 317 -19.15 -23.96 -5.74
N GLN A 318 -19.17 -23.16 -6.79
CA GLN A 318 -18.09 -22.17 -7.03
C GLN A 318 -17.96 -21.19 -5.87
N LEU A 319 -19.09 -20.74 -5.32
CA LEU A 319 -19.11 -19.85 -4.16
C LEU A 319 -18.48 -20.51 -2.95
N ASP A 320 -18.89 -21.73 -2.63
CA ASP A 320 -18.34 -22.46 -1.48
C ASP A 320 -16.83 -22.70 -1.62
N GLN A 321 -16.34 -22.94 -2.85
CA GLN A 321 -14.92 -23.06 -3.10
C GLN A 321 -14.15 -21.76 -2.88
N LEU A 322 -14.74 -20.62 -3.25
CA LEU A 322 -14.14 -19.29 -3.01
C LEU A 322 -14.12 -18.96 -1.52
N LEU A 323 -15.26 -19.16 -0.83
CA LEU A 323 -15.38 -18.92 0.62
C LEU A 323 -14.37 -19.79 1.39
N SER A 324 -14.40 -21.10 1.15
CA SER A 324 -13.49 -22.03 1.84
C SER A 324 -12.02 -21.73 1.56
N TYR A 325 -11.68 -21.34 0.33
CA TYR A 325 -10.31 -20.90 0.04
C TYR A 325 -9.92 -19.70 0.91
N ARG A 326 -10.79 -18.75 1.07
CA ARG A 326 -10.53 -17.53 1.84
C ARG A 326 -10.39 -17.85 3.33
N ASP A 327 -11.30 -18.67 3.86
CA ASP A 327 -11.24 -19.14 5.25
C ASP A 327 -9.94 -19.91 5.54
N ASP A 328 -9.52 -20.81 4.64
CA ASP A 328 -8.25 -21.54 4.77
C ASP A 328 -7.05 -20.59 4.82
N ARG A 329 -7.05 -19.52 4.01
CA ARG A 329 -5.96 -18.53 4.01
C ARG A 329 -5.91 -17.75 5.32
N TYR A 330 -7.08 -17.35 5.87
CA TYR A 330 -7.14 -16.70 7.18
C TYR A 330 -6.70 -17.63 8.30
N PHE A 331 -7.19 -18.85 8.30
CA PHE A 331 -6.82 -19.85 9.30
C PHE A 331 -5.29 -20.11 9.29
N ASP A 332 -4.71 -20.33 8.10
CA ASP A 332 -3.27 -20.51 7.95
C ASP A 332 -2.49 -19.31 8.48
N PHE A 333 -2.93 -18.10 8.14
CA PHE A 333 -2.27 -16.87 8.53
C PHE A 333 -2.30 -16.65 10.05
N VAL A 334 -3.47 -16.80 10.68
CA VAL A 334 -3.67 -16.50 12.10
C VAL A 334 -3.22 -17.63 13.00
N LYS A 335 -3.56 -18.87 12.65
CA LYS A 335 -3.35 -20.04 13.53
C LYS A 335 -2.04 -20.76 13.22
N THR A 336 -1.83 -21.15 11.97
CA THR A 336 -0.68 -21.98 11.62
C THR A 336 0.64 -21.20 11.67
N ARG A 337 0.64 -19.96 11.23
CA ARG A 337 1.82 -19.09 11.23
C ARG A 337 1.96 -18.23 12.48
N ALA A 338 0.97 -18.26 13.36
CA ALA A 338 0.91 -17.44 14.58
C ALA A 338 1.30 -15.98 14.32
N PHE A 339 0.73 -15.40 13.27
CA PHE A 339 1.15 -14.09 12.79
C PHE A 339 0.70 -12.97 13.73
N GLN A 340 1.65 -12.14 14.12
CA GLN A 340 1.43 -11.07 15.10
C GLN A 340 0.97 -9.78 14.41
N PHE A 341 -0.26 -9.79 13.87
CA PHE A 341 -0.84 -8.65 13.16
C PHE A 341 -2.34 -8.49 13.51
N PRO A 342 -2.80 -7.29 13.89
CA PRO A 342 -4.20 -7.08 14.25
C PRO A 342 -5.14 -7.31 13.05
N LEU A 343 -6.12 -8.19 13.19
CA LEU A 343 -7.04 -8.57 12.12
C LEU A 343 -7.85 -7.38 11.58
N ALA A 344 -8.17 -6.41 12.42
CA ALA A 344 -8.89 -5.20 12.00
C ALA A 344 -8.16 -4.36 10.94
N HIS A 345 -6.85 -4.53 10.82
CA HIS A 345 -6.02 -3.87 9.81
C HIS A 345 -5.74 -4.72 8.57
N LEU A 346 -6.28 -5.93 8.49
CA LEU A 346 -6.13 -6.76 7.29
C LEU A 346 -7.15 -6.37 6.22
N TYR A 347 -6.62 -5.99 5.07
CA TYR A 347 -7.41 -5.87 3.85
C TYR A 347 -7.60 -7.23 3.20
N ASN A 348 -8.83 -7.54 2.85
CA ASN A 348 -9.23 -8.80 2.23
C ASN A 348 -10.16 -8.58 1.05
N HIS A 349 -10.13 -9.51 0.12
CA HIS A 349 -11.10 -9.59 -0.98
C HIS A 349 -12.16 -10.63 -0.65
N ASP A 350 -13.40 -10.20 -0.59
CA ASP A 350 -14.51 -11.14 -0.49
C ASP A 350 -14.84 -11.79 -1.85
N PRO A 351 -15.63 -12.88 -1.86
CA PRO A 351 -16.09 -13.50 -3.09
C PRO A 351 -16.80 -12.50 -3.97
N ILE A 352 -16.31 -12.37 -5.21
CA ILE A 352 -16.71 -11.30 -6.10
C ILE A 352 -17.54 -11.84 -7.23
N TYR A 353 -18.68 -11.20 -7.45
CA TYR A 353 -19.55 -11.41 -8.58
C TYR A 353 -19.51 -10.16 -9.47
N GLY A 354 -18.56 -10.08 -10.38
CA GLY A 354 -18.46 -8.99 -11.32
C GLY A 354 -18.66 -9.46 -12.76
N ASN A 355 -18.77 -8.49 -13.65
CA ASN A 355 -18.84 -8.74 -15.10
C ASN A 355 -17.55 -9.37 -15.65
N THR A 356 -16.44 -9.21 -14.97
CA THR A 356 -15.25 -10.01 -15.22
C THR A 356 -15.40 -11.37 -14.55
N ALA A 357 -16.46 -12.07 -14.85
CA ALA A 357 -16.74 -13.41 -14.38
C ALA A 357 -15.58 -14.41 -14.63
N ASN A 358 -14.60 -14.04 -15.44
CA ASN A 358 -13.29 -14.70 -15.48
C ASN A 358 -12.60 -14.69 -14.12
N LEU A 359 -12.83 -13.67 -13.33
CA LEU A 359 -12.35 -13.57 -11.98
C LEU A 359 -13.22 -14.42 -11.04
N ALA A 360 -14.54 -14.38 -11.15
CA ALA A 360 -15.44 -15.26 -10.39
C ALA A 360 -15.45 -16.71 -10.93
N GLY A 361 -14.69 -16.96 -11.97
CA GLY A 361 -14.46 -18.29 -12.50
C GLY A 361 -15.62 -18.82 -13.29
N LYS A 362 -15.79 -18.25 -14.39
CA LYS A 362 -16.38 -19.04 -15.46
C LYS A 362 -15.78 -20.42 -15.53
#